data_44b7d32878c88c9aac98d0da9e460ece
#
_entry.id   44b7d32878c88c9aac98d0da9e460ece
#
_cell.length_a   1.000
_cell.length_b   1.000
_cell.length_c   1.000
_cell.angle_alpha   90.00
_cell.angle_beta   90.00
_cell.angle_gamma   90.00
#
_symmetry.space_group_name_H-M   'P 1'
#
loop_
_entity.id
_entity.type
_entity.pdbx_description
1 polymer ?
#
loop_
_entity_poly.entity_id
_entity_poly.type
_entity_poly.pdbx_seq_one_letter_code
_entity_poly.pdbx_strand_id
1 'polypeptide(L)'
;MTQIYTILFDLDGTLVNTAPDLMAAHNHVMRKFGHTEKKLADIKSLAGKGAWIMMQRSFKEEIKDEKVKKEMTKEFIDYYGKNIAKESKLIKGVSEFLIWCKKKNVSMAVCTNKTEHLAVDLLKQIKIYDFFEYVAGYLSLIHI
;
A
#
# COMPACT_ATOMS: atom_id res chain seq x y z
N MET A 1 5.29 -3.21 -37.33
CA MET A 1 5.27 -3.75 -35.95
C MET A 1 4.43 -2.84 -35.09
N THR A 2 3.45 -3.41 -34.42
CA THR A 2 2.65 -2.63 -33.45
C THR A 2 3.51 -2.49 -32.18
N GLN A 3 3.85 -1.25 -31.84
CA GLN A 3 4.62 -0.98 -30.62
C GLN A 3 3.70 -1.22 -29.42
N ILE A 4 4.05 -2.17 -28.57
CA ILE A 4 3.31 -2.47 -27.33
C ILE A 4 3.92 -1.58 -26.22
N TYR A 5 3.08 -0.72 -25.66
CA TYR A 5 3.45 0.07 -24.51
C TYR A 5 2.93 -0.58 -23.23
N THR A 6 3.76 -0.64 -22.21
CA THR A 6 3.38 -1.11 -20.88
C THR A 6 3.68 -0.01 -19.87
N ILE A 7 2.72 0.27 -19.00
CA ILE A 7 2.88 1.23 -17.89
C ILE A 7 2.89 0.44 -16.59
N LEU A 8 3.93 0.66 -15.80
CA LEU A 8 4.03 0.16 -14.42
C LEU A 8 3.64 1.27 -13.45
N PHE A 9 2.67 0.99 -12.60
CA PHE A 9 2.18 1.92 -11.59
C PHE A 9 2.64 1.49 -10.19
N ASP A 10 3.10 2.43 -9.40
CA ASP A 10 3.08 2.27 -7.95
C ASP A 10 1.64 2.43 -7.43
N LEU A 11 1.38 1.97 -6.23
CA LEU A 11 0.03 1.92 -5.66
C LEU A 11 -0.22 3.03 -4.64
N ASP A 12 0.49 2.96 -3.50
CA ASP A 12 0.26 3.86 -2.38
C ASP A 12 0.75 5.29 -2.68
N GLY A 13 -0.17 6.24 -2.74
CA GLY A 13 0.13 7.63 -3.06
C GLY A 13 0.29 7.94 -4.55
N THR A 14 0.14 6.93 -5.41
CA THR A 14 0.17 7.07 -6.89
C THR A 14 -1.21 6.80 -7.50
N LEU A 15 -1.74 5.60 -7.32
CA LEU A 15 -3.10 5.25 -7.76
C LEU A 15 -4.13 5.57 -6.67
N VAL A 16 -3.80 5.33 -5.42
CA VAL A 16 -4.70 5.39 -4.28
C VAL A 16 -4.10 6.22 -3.15
N ASN A 17 -4.88 7.14 -2.60
CA ASN A 17 -4.55 7.78 -1.33
C ASN A 17 -4.90 6.81 -0.19
N THR A 18 -3.92 6.03 0.24
CA THR A 18 -4.06 5.02 1.30
C THR A 18 -3.67 5.54 2.68
N ALA A 19 -3.16 6.75 2.78
CA ALA A 19 -2.64 7.31 4.02
C ALA A 19 -3.63 7.30 5.20
N PRO A 20 -4.94 7.54 5.04
CA PRO A 20 -5.89 7.49 6.15
C PRO A 20 -5.99 6.10 6.78
N ASP A 21 -6.11 5.03 5.99
CA ASP A 21 -6.23 3.66 6.49
C ASP A 21 -4.90 3.14 7.04
N LEU A 22 -3.77 3.52 6.43
CA LEU A 22 -2.45 3.26 6.97
C LEU A 22 -2.24 3.93 8.33
N MET A 23 -2.69 5.18 8.49
CA MET A 23 -2.65 5.88 9.78
C MET A 23 -3.52 5.19 10.82
N ALA A 24 -4.73 4.79 10.46
CA ALA A 24 -5.64 4.10 11.37
C ALA A 24 -5.01 2.78 11.87
N ALA A 25 -4.42 1.99 10.98
CA ALA A 25 -3.73 0.76 11.34
C ALA A 25 -2.49 1.01 12.20
N HIS A 26 -1.68 2.00 11.83
CA HIS A 26 -0.51 2.40 12.60
C HIS A 26 -0.90 2.81 14.03
N ASN A 27 -1.89 3.67 14.18
CA ASN A 27 -2.33 4.17 15.47
C ASN A 27 -3.06 3.11 16.30
N HIS A 28 -3.73 2.14 15.67
CA HIS A 28 -4.21 0.95 16.35
C HIS A 28 -3.05 0.20 17.05
N VAL A 29 -1.94 -0.04 16.35
CA VAL A 29 -0.76 -0.68 16.93
C VAL A 29 -0.15 0.18 18.03
N MET A 30 -0.03 1.49 17.82
CA MET A 30 0.49 2.40 18.85
C MET A 30 -0.30 2.27 20.16
N ARG A 31 -1.63 2.38 20.09
CA ARG A 31 -2.50 2.23 21.28
C ARG A 31 -2.33 0.87 21.93
N LYS A 32 -2.33 -0.20 21.14
CA LYS A 32 -2.24 -1.58 21.66
C LYS A 32 -0.93 -1.84 22.42
N PHE A 33 0.17 -1.26 21.97
CA PHE A 33 1.50 -1.45 22.57
C PHE A 33 1.94 -0.28 23.49
N GLY A 34 1.05 0.66 23.80
CA GLY A 34 1.31 1.74 24.76
C GLY A 34 2.20 2.87 24.23
N HIS A 35 2.24 3.08 22.91
CA HIS A 35 3.02 4.15 22.27
C HIS A 35 2.15 5.32 21.81
N THR A 36 2.80 6.46 21.55
CA THR A 36 2.13 7.67 21.07
C THR A 36 1.67 7.52 19.62
N GLU A 37 0.44 7.93 19.35
CA GLU A 37 -0.14 7.97 18.01
C GLU A 37 0.58 8.98 17.10
N LYS A 38 0.59 8.70 15.80
CA LYS A 38 1.14 9.58 14.76
C LYS A 38 0.03 10.40 14.09
N LYS A 39 0.41 11.57 13.56
CA LYS A 39 -0.45 12.39 12.73
C LYS A 39 -0.38 11.95 11.27
N LEU A 40 -1.39 12.34 10.48
CA LEU A 40 -1.47 11.99 9.06
C LEU A 40 -0.23 12.45 8.26
N ALA A 41 0.34 13.61 8.57
CA ALA A 41 1.54 14.11 7.92
C ALA A 41 2.75 13.19 8.12
N ASP A 42 2.91 12.62 9.33
CA ASP A 42 4.00 11.69 9.63
C ASP A 42 3.85 10.37 8.86
N ILE A 43 2.61 9.87 8.74
CA ILE A 43 2.31 8.65 8.00
C ILE A 43 2.56 8.80 6.50
N LYS A 44 2.22 9.96 5.92
CA LYS A 44 2.48 10.23 4.49
C LYS A 44 3.95 10.09 4.12
N SER A 45 4.86 10.50 5.01
CA SER A 45 6.30 10.34 4.79
C SER A 45 6.79 8.88 4.89
N LEU A 46 6.01 8.02 5.52
CA LEU A 46 6.33 6.60 5.73
C LEU A 46 5.63 5.68 4.72
N ALA A 47 4.53 6.13 4.11
CA ALA A 47 3.77 5.35 3.13
C ALA A 47 4.61 4.99 1.90
N GLY A 48 4.24 3.91 1.23
CA GLY A 48 4.92 3.44 0.01
C GLY A 48 6.23 2.67 0.24
N LYS A 49 6.68 2.50 1.49
CA LYS A 49 7.92 1.77 1.82
C LYS A 49 7.70 0.35 2.36
N GLY A 50 6.44 -0.07 2.44
CA GLY A 50 6.04 -1.35 3.01
C GLY A 50 5.89 -1.33 4.53
N ALA A 51 5.06 -2.25 5.05
CA ALA A 51 4.65 -2.29 6.45
C ALA A 51 5.83 -2.41 7.42
N TRP A 52 6.79 -3.28 7.12
CA TRP A 52 7.96 -3.49 7.97
C TRP A 52 8.80 -2.22 8.14
N ILE A 53 9.15 -1.55 7.04
CA ILE A 53 9.95 -0.31 7.09
C ILE A 53 9.16 0.82 7.75
N MET A 54 7.84 0.90 7.49
CA MET A 54 6.99 1.89 8.14
C MET A 54 6.98 1.71 9.65
N MET A 55 6.81 0.50 10.15
CA MET A 55 6.84 0.21 11.58
C MET A 55 8.24 0.46 12.17
N GLN A 56 9.31 0.01 11.53
CA GLN A 56 10.69 0.25 11.97
C GLN A 56 11.01 1.74 12.12
N ARG A 57 10.63 2.55 11.13
CA ARG A 57 10.88 4.00 11.15
C ARG A 57 10.03 4.76 12.15
N SER A 58 8.88 4.20 12.52
CA SER A 58 7.99 4.82 13.52
C SER A 58 8.59 4.84 14.91
N PHE A 59 9.39 3.84 15.24
CA PHE A 59 9.95 3.66 16.60
C PHE A 59 11.36 4.20 16.74
N LYS A 60 12.06 4.46 15.62
CA LYS A 60 13.49 4.84 15.63
C LYS A 60 14.29 3.97 16.61
N GLU A 61 14.72 4.54 17.75
CA GLU A 61 15.54 3.87 18.76
C GLU A 61 14.73 3.36 19.98
N GLU A 62 13.44 3.65 20.05
CA GLU A 62 12.63 3.37 21.25
C GLU A 62 12.38 1.88 21.47
N ILE A 63 12.29 1.09 20.41
CA ILE A 63 12.07 -0.36 20.48
C ILE A 63 13.29 -1.08 19.91
N LYS A 64 14.07 -1.70 20.79
CA LYS A 64 15.27 -2.47 20.42
C LYS A 64 14.96 -3.96 20.20
N ASP A 65 13.86 -4.46 20.75
CA ASP A 65 13.48 -5.88 20.67
C ASP A 65 12.86 -6.20 19.30
N GLU A 66 13.60 -7.00 18.52
CA GLU A 66 13.15 -7.45 17.19
C GLU A 66 11.91 -8.33 17.24
N LYS A 67 11.67 -9.06 18.33
CA LYS A 67 10.46 -9.86 18.50
C LYS A 67 9.24 -8.95 18.64
N VAL A 68 9.34 -7.92 19.45
CA VAL A 68 8.27 -6.93 19.62
C VAL A 68 7.98 -6.21 18.29
N LYS A 69 9.01 -5.82 17.54
CA LYS A 69 8.83 -5.21 16.21
C LYS A 69 8.08 -6.12 15.23
N LYS A 70 8.40 -7.42 15.24
CA LYS A 70 7.70 -8.42 14.41
C LYS A 70 6.23 -8.57 14.82
N GLU A 71 5.94 -8.62 16.11
CA GLU A 71 4.56 -8.69 16.62
C GLU A 71 3.76 -7.44 16.23
N MET A 72 4.34 -6.25 16.38
CA MET A 72 3.71 -5.00 15.98
C MET A 72 3.46 -4.92 14.47
N THR A 73 4.42 -5.38 13.65
CA THR A 73 4.25 -5.43 12.19
C THR A 73 3.15 -6.39 11.78
N LYS A 74 3.08 -7.56 12.43
CA LYS A 74 2.00 -8.52 12.19
C LYS A 74 0.64 -7.92 12.54
N GLU A 75 0.51 -7.31 13.70
CA GLU A 75 -0.72 -6.65 14.13
C GLU A 75 -1.14 -5.53 13.16
N PHE A 76 -0.17 -4.75 12.69
CA PHE A 76 -0.41 -3.73 11.67
C PHE A 76 -1.00 -4.34 10.39
N ILE A 77 -0.38 -5.40 9.87
CA ILE A 77 -0.82 -6.07 8.64
C ILE A 77 -2.22 -6.65 8.82
N ASP A 78 -2.48 -7.32 9.95
CA ASP A 78 -3.76 -7.95 10.27
C ASP A 78 -4.89 -6.90 10.38
N TYR A 79 -4.64 -5.80 11.09
CA TYR A 79 -5.62 -4.71 11.21
C TYR A 79 -5.85 -3.99 9.89
N TYR A 80 -4.76 -3.66 9.19
CA TYR A 80 -4.84 -2.97 7.90
C TYR A 80 -5.60 -3.80 6.86
N GLY A 81 -5.32 -5.10 6.76
CA GLY A 81 -6.02 -5.99 5.85
C GLY A 81 -7.55 -6.02 6.06
N LYS A 82 -8.00 -5.98 7.32
CA LYS A 82 -9.42 -5.92 7.66
C LYS A 82 -10.10 -4.57 7.33
N ASN A 83 -9.32 -3.51 7.17
CA ASN A 83 -9.80 -2.13 6.98
C ASN A 83 -9.20 -1.44 5.75
N ILE A 84 -8.75 -2.20 4.76
CA ILE A 84 -7.81 -1.77 3.72
C ILE A 84 -8.35 -0.66 2.79
N ALA A 85 -9.66 -0.54 2.66
CA ALA A 85 -10.32 0.44 1.79
C ALA A 85 -11.45 1.19 2.49
N LYS A 86 -11.34 1.38 3.81
CA LYS A 86 -12.38 2.06 4.60
C LYS A 86 -12.43 3.55 4.29
N GLU A 87 -11.29 4.21 4.22
CA GLU A 87 -11.13 5.63 3.92
C GLU A 87 -10.25 5.89 2.68
N SER A 88 -9.63 4.84 2.13
CA SER A 88 -8.78 4.93 0.94
C SER A 88 -9.61 5.27 -0.29
N LYS A 89 -9.09 6.18 -1.13
CA LYS A 89 -9.76 6.67 -2.33
C LYS A 89 -8.80 6.78 -3.50
N LEU A 90 -9.32 6.59 -4.71
CA LEU A 90 -8.56 6.89 -5.93
C LEU A 90 -8.06 8.34 -5.91
N ILE A 91 -6.84 8.52 -6.37
CA ILE A 91 -6.30 9.87 -6.62
C ILE A 91 -7.02 10.45 -7.83
N LYS A 92 -7.32 11.75 -7.77
CA LYS A 92 -8.04 12.46 -8.84
C LYS A 92 -7.35 12.25 -10.20
N GLY A 93 -8.11 11.89 -11.21
CA GLY A 93 -7.64 11.65 -12.58
C GLY A 93 -7.20 10.22 -12.86
N VAL A 94 -7.04 9.37 -11.84
CA VAL A 94 -6.60 7.97 -12.02
C VAL A 94 -7.62 7.19 -12.82
N SER A 95 -8.89 7.27 -12.48
CA SER A 95 -9.96 6.52 -13.18
C SER A 95 -9.99 6.86 -14.66
N GLU A 96 -9.96 8.13 -14.98
CA GLU A 96 -9.98 8.64 -16.37
C GLU A 96 -8.73 8.19 -17.13
N PHE A 97 -7.58 8.21 -16.50
CA PHE A 97 -6.32 7.77 -17.11
C PHE A 97 -6.30 6.27 -17.38
N LEU A 98 -6.76 5.44 -16.44
CA LEU A 98 -6.83 3.99 -16.63
C LEU A 98 -7.78 3.63 -17.78
N ILE A 99 -8.95 4.30 -17.87
CA ILE A 99 -9.91 4.13 -18.97
C ILE A 99 -9.28 4.54 -20.31
N TRP A 100 -8.54 5.64 -20.33
CA TRP A 100 -7.83 6.10 -21.52
C TRP A 100 -6.76 5.08 -21.97
N CYS A 101 -5.94 4.56 -21.05
CA CYS A 101 -4.95 3.52 -21.33
C CYS A 101 -5.62 2.28 -21.96
N LYS A 102 -6.72 1.82 -21.36
CA LYS A 102 -7.47 0.66 -21.87
C LYS A 102 -8.00 0.90 -23.30
N LYS A 103 -8.53 2.09 -23.57
CA LYS A 103 -9.00 2.48 -24.93
C LYS A 103 -7.86 2.55 -25.95
N LYS A 104 -6.63 2.80 -25.50
CA LYS A 104 -5.43 2.86 -26.34
C LYS A 104 -4.68 1.53 -26.44
N ASN A 105 -5.22 0.46 -25.87
CA ASN A 105 -4.58 -0.86 -25.79
C ASN A 105 -3.18 -0.80 -25.15
N VAL A 106 -3.02 0.04 -24.13
CA VAL A 106 -1.81 0.11 -23.33
C VAL A 106 -1.89 -0.95 -22.24
N SER A 107 -0.92 -1.85 -22.18
CA SER A 107 -0.81 -2.83 -21.09
C SER A 107 -0.48 -2.12 -19.78
N MET A 108 -1.11 -2.55 -18.69
CA MET A 108 -0.94 -1.93 -17.37
C MET A 108 -0.64 -2.97 -16.32
N ALA A 109 0.33 -2.68 -15.44
CA ALA A 109 0.65 -3.51 -14.29
C ALA A 109 0.93 -2.65 -13.05
N VAL A 110 0.73 -3.21 -11.87
CA VAL A 110 1.09 -2.59 -10.60
C VAL A 110 2.40 -3.20 -10.09
N CYS A 111 3.31 -2.34 -9.62
CA CYS A 111 4.54 -2.72 -8.96
C CYS A 111 4.66 -1.93 -7.66
N THR A 112 4.54 -2.60 -6.51
CA THR A 112 4.42 -1.95 -5.21
C THR A 112 5.21 -2.64 -4.10
N ASN A 113 5.69 -1.88 -3.12
CA ASN A 113 6.27 -2.40 -1.89
C ASN A 113 5.23 -2.95 -0.89
N LYS A 114 3.95 -2.80 -1.18
CA LYS A 114 2.88 -3.44 -0.42
C LYS A 114 2.91 -4.94 -0.64
N THR A 115 2.62 -5.76 0.38
CA THR A 115 2.43 -7.20 0.20
C THR A 115 1.38 -7.48 -0.86
N GLU A 116 1.64 -8.44 -1.73
CA GLU A 116 0.82 -8.69 -2.92
C GLU A 116 -0.65 -8.92 -2.62
N HIS A 117 -0.97 -9.77 -1.62
CA HIS A 117 -2.36 -10.04 -1.25
C HIS A 117 -3.10 -8.76 -0.80
N LEU A 118 -2.44 -7.87 -0.06
CA LEU A 118 -3.04 -6.58 0.35
C LEU A 118 -3.19 -5.62 -0.84
N ALA A 119 -2.26 -5.64 -1.79
CA ALA A 119 -2.36 -4.85 -3.01
C ALA A 119 -3.56 -5.30 -3.86
N VAL A 120 -3.70 -6.61 -4.06
CA VAL A 120 -4.83 -7.20 -4.79
C VAL A 120 -6.16 -6.91 -4.10
N ASP A 121 -6.24 -7.08 -2.79
CA ASP A 121 -7.46 -6.80 -2.02
C ASP A 121 -7.87 -5.32 -2.12
N LEU A 122 -6.92 -4.41 -1.98
CA LEU A 122 -7.18 -2.98 -2.13
C LEU A 122 -7.72 -2.66 -3.53
N LEU A 123 -7.04 -3.12 -4.58
CA LEU A 123 -7.43 -2.88 -5.97
C LEU A 123 -8.82 -3.42 -6.29
N LYS A 124 -9.18 -4.59 -5.74
CA LYS A 124 -10.52 -5.19 -5.88
C LYS A 124 -11.57 -4.36 -5.15
N GLN A 125 -11.33 -3.95 -3.90
CA GLN A 125 -12.29 -3.19 -3.13
C GLN A 125 -12.56 -1.80 -3.72
N ILE A 126 -11.54 -1.14 -4.29
CA ILE A 126 -11.71 0.15 -5.00
C ILE A 126 -12.07 -0.01 -6.49
N LYS A 127 -12.30 -1.25 -6.96
CA LYS A 127 -12.85 -1.62 -8.29
C LYS A 127 -11.98 -1.19 -9.47
N ILE A 128 -10.66 -1.25 -9.35
CA ILE A 128 -9.72 -1.01 -10.45
C ILE A 128 -8.82 -2.21 -10.78
N TYR A 129 -8.99 -3.34 -10.09
CA TYR A 129 -8.15 -4.53 -10.29
C TYR A 129 -8.13 -5.00 -11.75
N ASP A 130 -9.29 -5.00 -12.43
CA ASP A 130 -9.45 -5.52 -13.80
C ASP A 130 -8.79 -4.64 -14.89
N PHE A 131 -8.22 -3.49 -14.52
CA PHE A 131 -7.40 -2.70 -15.44
C PHE A 131 -5.99 -3.26 -15.62
N PHE A 132 -5.51 -4.07 -14.68
CA PHE A 132 -4.11 -4.51 -14.62
C PHE A 132 -3.98 -5.98 -15.03
N GLU A 133 -3.01 -6.24 -15.90
CA GLU A 133 -2.65 -7.61 -16.33
C GLU A 133 -1.86 -8.35 -15.24
N TYR A 134 -1.13 -7.60 -14.42
CA TYR A 134 -0.31 -8.14 -13.35
C TYR A 134 -0.20 -7.19 -12.17
N VAL A 135 -0.11 -7.76 -10.96
CA VAL A 135 0.14 -7.03 -9.72
C VAL A 135 1.34 -7.67 -9.02
N ALA A 136 2.48 -6.97 -9.04
CA ALA A 136 3.68 -7.38 -8.33
C ALA A 136 3.75 -6.67 -6.96
N GLY A 137 3.62 -7.44 -5.90
CA GLY A 137 3.83 -6.98 -4.54
C GLY A 137 5.19 -7.35 -3.98
N TYR A 138 5.46 -6.98 -2.73
CA TYR A 138 6.75 -7.15 -2.06
C TYR A 138 7.31 -8.58 -2.15
N LEU A 139 6.49 -9.62 -1.94
CA LEU A 139 6.94 -11.01 -2.01
C LEU A 139 7.26 -11.45 -3.44
N SER A 140 6.51 -10.96 -4.43
CA SER A 140 6.78 -11.26 -5.85
C SER A 140 8.09 -10.66 -6.32
N LEU A 141 8.44 -9.46 -5.83
CA LEU A 141 9.68 -8.76 -6.21
C LEU A 141 10.94 -9.44 -5.66
N ILE A 142 10.85 -10.17 -4.56
CA ILE A 142 11.99 -10.91 -3.98
C ILE A 142 12.30 -12.16 -4.81
N HIS A 143 11.33 -12.72 -5.53
CA HIS A 143 11.47 -13.95 -6.30
C HIS A 143 11.76 -13.75 -7.79
N ILE A 144 11.84 -12.50 -8.23
CA ILE A 144 12.29 -12.16 -9.58
C ILE A 144 13.82 -12.14 -9.61
#